data_67ef542878b47f6af81c664e1691bb91
#
_entry.id   67ef542878b47f6af81c664e1691bb91
#
_cell.length_a   1.000
_cell.length_b   1.000
_cell.length_c   1.000
_cell.angle_alpha   90.00
_cell.angle_beta   90.00
_cell.angle_gamma   90.00
#
_symmetry.space_group_name_H-M   'P 1'
#
loop_
_entity.id
_entity.type
_entity.pdbx_description
1 polymer ?
#
loop_
_entity_poly.entity_id
_entity_poly.type
_entity_poly.pdbx_seq_one_letter_code
_entity_poly.pdbx_strand_id
1 'polypeptide(L)'
;DVDCDVFAPCALGMILNDDTIPRLECDIVCGAANNQLDDVERHDQMLREEGILYAPDYLANSGRTIDDTDLLRKGGYKHDRARAMIDNIYDRMVTIGERAEREDRPTQAIADEIAEERIEAMRASRAKVYERRSPEW
;
A
#
# COMPACT_ATOMS: atom_id res chain seq x y z
N ASP A 1 6.62 11.73 -22.20
CA ASP A 1 6.83 13.12 -21.82
C ASP A 1 5.51 13.88 -22.05
N VAL A 2 4.62 13.79 -21.07
CA VAL A 2 3.34 14.53 -20.99
C VAL A 2 3.27 15.11 -19.60
N ASP A 3 3.19 16.43 -19.53
CA ASP A 3 2.95 17.14 -18.28
C ASP A 3 1.56 16.77 -17.73
N CYS A 4 1.50 16.25 -16.51
CA CYS A 4 0.25 15.82 -15.88
C CYS A 4 0.38 15.82 -14.34
N ASP A 5 -0.70 16.08 -13.65
CA ASP A 5 -0.71 16.04 -12.17
C ASP A 5 -0.53 14.60 -11.65
N VAL A 6 -1.12 13.62 -12.35
CA VAL A 6 -1.11 12.21 -11.92
C VAL A 6 -0.77 11.28 -13.07
N PHE A 7 0.28 10.48 -12.89
CA PHE A 7 0.57 9.34 -13.75
C PHE A 7 -0.02 8.06 -13.16
N ALA A 8 -0.87 7.35 -13.91
CA ALA A 8 -1.58 6.16 -13.45
C ALA A 8 -1.17 4.89 -14.24
N PRO A 9 -0.16 4.14 -13.80
CA PRO A 9 0.19 2.85 -14.39
C PRO A 9 -0.93 1.83 -14.17
N CYS A 10 -1.61 1.41 -15.24
CA CYS A 10 -2.75 0.48 -15.17
C CYS A 10 -2.60 -0.77 -16.03
N ALA A 11 -1.44 -0.99 -16.67
CA ALA A 11 -1.23 -2.09 -17.61
C ALA A 11 -0.18 -3.10 -17.08
N LEU A 12 1.09 -2.82 -17.26
CA LEU A 12 2.20 -3.72 -16.91
C LEU A 12 2.94 -3.26 -15.67
N GLY A 13 3.51 -4.22 -14.93
CA GLY A 13 4.45 -3.97 -13.84
C GLY A 13 5.83 -3.52 -14.36
N MET A 14 6.74 -3.21 -13.44
CA MET A 14 8.14 -2.82 -13.69
C MET A 14 8.30 -1.59 -14.63
N ILE A 15 7.25 -0.79 -14.73
CA ILE A 15 7.27 0.41 -15.56
C ILE A 15 8.01 1.57 -14.90
N LEU A 16 8.12 1.56 -13.59
CA LEU A 16 8.89 2.54 -12.81
C LEU A 16 10.30 1.97 -12.61
N ASN A 17 11.24 2.48 -13.39
CA ASN A 17 12.62 2.01 -13.46
C ASN A 17 13.59 3.15 -13.79
N ASP A 18 14.90 2.84 -13.89
CA ASP A 18 15.96 3.83 -14.15
C ASP A 18 15.76 4.65 -15.42
N ASP A 19 15.09 4.09 -16.44
CA ASP A 19 14.89 4.77 -17.72
C ASP A 19 13.62 5.63 -17.74
N THR A 20 12.61 5.25 -16.95
CA THR A 20 11.28 5.88 -17.01
C THR A 20 11.07 6.92 -15.94
N ILE A 21 11.53 6.70 -14.70
CA ILE A 21 11.35 7.64 -13.59
C ILE A 21 11.92 9.03 -13.94
N PRO A 22 13.15 9.18 -14.49
CA PRO A 22 13.70 10.51 -14.80
C PRO A 22 12.95 11.26 -15.91
N ARG A 23 11.99 10.62 -16.56
CA ARG A 23 11.17 11.19 -17.64
C ARG A 23 9.75 11.51 -17.23
N LEU A 24 9.40 11.23 -15.98
CA LEU A 24 8.09 11.56 -15.45
C LEU A 24 8.01 13.07 -15.19
N GLU A 25 6.93 13.67 -15.68
CA GLU A 25 6.56 15.06 -15.45
C GLU A 25 5.21 15.07 -14.75
N CYS A 26 5.19 14.57 -13.48
CA CYS A 26 3.98 14.48 -12.68
C CYS A 26 4.28 14.67 -11.18
N ASP A 27 3.28 15.09 -10.42
CA ASP A 27 3.38 15.22 -8.97
C ASP A 27 3.13 13.90 -8.24
N ILE A 28 2.30 13.03 -8.83
CA ILE A 28 1.80 11.81 -8.19
C ILE A 28 1.87 10.63 -9.16
N VAL A 29 2.33 9.48 -8.65
CA VAL A 29 2.13 8.18 -9.31
C VAL A 29 1.13 7.36 -8.50
N CYS A 30 -0.03 7.07 -9.09
CA CYS A 30 -1.08 6.25 -8.48
C CYS A 30 -1.82 5.44 -9.54
N GLY A 31 -1.60 4.14 -9.60
CA GLY A 31 -2.19 3.29 -10.63
C GLY A 31 -2.62 1.91 -10.15
N ALA A 32 -3.33 1.17 -11.01
CA ALA A 32 -3.91 -0.13 -10.71
C ALA A 32 -3.01 -1.32 -11.10
N ALA A 33 -1.89 -1.10 -11.81
CA ALA A 33 -0.96 -2.18 -12.13
C ALA A 33 -0.29 -2.71 -10.85
N ASN A 34 0.00 -4.02 -10.83
CA ASN A 34 0.77 -4.64 -9.77
C ASN A 34 2.27 -4.55 -10.06
N ASN A 35 3.09 -4.53 -9.01
CA ASN A 35 4.56 -4.53 -9.10
C ASN A 35 5.08 -3.42 -10.04
N GLN A 36 4.65 -2.20 -9.78
CA GLN A 36 4.97 -1.05 -10.63
C GLN A 36 6.45 -0.70 -10.59
N LEU A 37 7.10 -0.82 -9.41
CA LEU A 37 8.53 -0.62 -9.22
C LEU A 37 9.31 -1.86 -9.70
N ASP A 38 10.35 -1.68 -10.51
CA ASP A 38 11.24 -2.76 -10.97
C ASP A 38 12.19 -3.21 -9.85
N ASP A 39 12.77 -2.26 -9.13
CA ASP A 39 13.49 -2.44 -7.86
C ASP A 39 12.80 -1.60 -6.79
N VAL A 40 12.20 -2.28 -5.81
CA VAL A 40 11.32 -1.61 -4.82
C VAL A 40 12.07 -0.56 -4.01
N GLU A 41 13.23 -0.90 -3.45
CA GLU A 41 13.96 0.03 -2.58
C GLU A 41 14.55 1.20 -3.36
N ARG A 42 15.15 0.90 -4.51
CA ARG A 42 15.84 1.87 -5.33
C ARG A 42 14.88 2.85 -5.99
N HIS A 43 13.83 2.33 -6.64
CA HIS A 43 12.94 3.17 -7.44
C HIS A 43 11.93 3.94 -6.59
N ASP A 44 11.57 3.44 -5.40
CA ASP A 44 10.81 4.22 -4.41
C ASP A 44 11.63 5.44 -3.95
N GLN A 45 12.93 5.23 -3.67
CA GLN A 45 13.84 6.31 -3.33
C GLN A 45 14.02 7.32 -4.48
N MET A 46 14.16 6.83 -5.73
CA MET A 46 14.27 7.70 -6.90
C MET A 46 13.03 8.58 -7.10
N LEU A 47 11.83 8.02 -6.97
CA LEU A 47 10.59 8.80 -7.05
C LEU A 47 10.55 9.92 -6.01
N ARG A 48 11.00 9.61 -4.79
CA ARG A 48 11.10 10.61 -3.74
C ARG A 48 12.10 11.72 -4.08
N GLU A 49 13.28 11.36 -4.61
CA GLU A 49 14.32 12.32 -5.00
C GLU A 49 13.86 13.26 -6.12
N GLU A 50 13.02 12.76 -7.03
CA GLU A 50 12.34 13.56 -8.07
C GLU A 50 11.14 14.36 -7.53
N GLY A 51 10.82 14.24 -6.25
CA GLY A 51 9.68 14.94 -5.62
C GLY A 51 8.31 14.38 -5.97
N ILE A 52 8.27 13.15 -6.50
CA ILE A 52 7.04 12.48 -6.93
C ILE A 52 6.46 11.66 -5.78
N LEU A 53 5.21 11.93 -5.41
CA LEU A 53 4.49 11.13 -4.43
C LEU A 53 4.05 9.79 -5.04
N TYR A 54 4.60 8.69 -4.55
CA TYR A 54 4.19 7.35 -4.97
C TYR A 54 3.09 6.78 -4.07
N ALA A 55 2.00 6.33 -4.66
CA ALA A 55 0.98 5.54 -3.97
C ALA A 55 1.33 4.05 -4.11
N PRO A 56 1.78 3.35 -3.02
CA PRO A 56 2.12 1.93 -3.08
C PRO A 56 1.02 1.11 -3.74
N ASP A 57 1.38 0.37 -4.78
CA ASP A 57 0.43 -0.26 -5.69
C ASP A 57 -0.50 -1.25 -4.98
N TYR A 58 0.04 -2.07 -4.09
CA TYR A 58 -0.74 -3.07 -3.33
C TYR A 58 -1.77 -2.45 -2.39
N LEU A 59 -1.62 -1.17 -2.04
CA LEU A 59 -2.63 -0.42 -1.30
C LEU A 59 -3.61 0.27 -2.26
N ALA A 60 -3.09 0.99 -3.26
CA ALA A 60 -3.91 1.74 -4.22
C ALA A 60 -4.89 0.81 -4.99
N ASN A 61 -4.44 -0.39 -5.37
CA ASN A 61 -5.24 -1.36 -6.11
C ASN A 61 -5.96 -2.42 -5.24
N SER A 62 -5.89 -2.31 -3.92
CA SER A 62 -6.41 -3.35 -2.99
C SER A 62 -7.93 -3.52 -3.01
N GLY A 63 -8.68 -2.67 -3.68
CA GLY A 63 -10.14 -2.70 -3.70
C GLY A 63 -10.71 -4.07 -4.10
N ARG A 64 -10.18 -4.69 -5.15
CA ARG A 64 -10.59 -6.03 -5.57
C ARG A 64 -10.26 -7.10 -4.51
N THR A 65 -9.07 -7.07 -3.94
CA THR A 65 -8.66 -8.01 -2.90
C THR A 65 -9.55 -7.92 -1.66
N ILE A 66 -9.97 -6.71 -1.31
CA ILE A 66 -10.92 -6.46 -0.22
C ILE A 66 -12.26 -7.11 -0.53
N ASP A 67 -12.78 -6.89 -1.74
CA ASP A 67 -14.07 -7.43 -2.20
C ASP A 67 -14.05 -8.98 -2.23
N ASP A 68 -13.05 -9.59 -2.85
CA ASP A 68 -12.86 -11.03 -2.91
C ASP A 68 -12.69 -11.65 -1.50
N THR A 69 -11.96 -10.98 -0.61
CA THR A 69 -11.74 -11.46 0.77
C THR A 69 -13.02 -11.40 1.60
N ASP A 70 -13.89 -10.43 1.34
CA ASP A 70 -15.16 -10.30 2.04
C ASP A 70 -16.11 -11.47 1.75
N LEU A 71 -16.04 -12.06 0.56
CA LEU A 71 -16.77 -13.29 0.20
C LEU A 71 -16.42 -14.48 1.12
N LEU A 72 -15.16 -14.55 1.57
CA LEU A 72 -14.66 -15.67 2.39
C LEU A 72 -15.00 -15.53 3.88
N ARG A 73 -15.56 -14.40 4.30
CA ARG A 73 -15.92 -14.16 5.70
C ARG A 73 -17.16 -14.95 6.12
N LYS A 74 -17.22 -15.30 7.41
CA LYS A 74 -18.41 -15.91 8.00
C LYS A 74 -19.64 -15.00 7.79
N GLY A 75 -20.66 -15.52 7.16
CA GLY A 75 -21.88 -14.78 6.77
C GLY A 75 -21.85 -14.21 5.36
N GLY A 76 -20.84 -14.57 4.56
CA GLY A 76 -20.71 -14.21 3.15
C GLY A 76 -20.44 -12.74 2.88
N TYR A 77 -20.52 -12.37 1.62
CA TYR A 77 -20.30 -11.01 1.13
C TYR A 77 -21.31 -10.02 1.73
N LYS A 78 -20.80 -8.87 2.14
CA LYS A 78 -21.61 -7.72 2.58
C LYS A 78 -21.09 -6.44 1.95
N HIS A 79 -21.86 -5.89 1.01
CA HIS A 79 -21.51 -4.69 0.26
C HIS A 79 -21.05 -3.52 1.14
N ASP A 80 -21.81 -3.18 2.18
CA ASP A 80 -21.50 -2.04 3.03
C ASP A 80 -20.20 -2.22 3.81
N ARG A 81 -19.89 -3.47 4.20
CA ARG A 81 -18.62 -3.81 4.86
C ARG A 81 -17.44 -3.70 3.90
N ALA A 82 -17.57 -4.27 2.71
CA ALA A 82 -16.54 -4.18 1.68
C ALA A 82 -16.31 -2.72 1.28
N ARG A 83 -17.38 -1.97 1.06
CA ARG A 83 -17.32 -0.55 0.72
C ARG A 83 -16.60 0.27 1.79
N ALA A 84 -16.95 0.10 3.07
CA ALA A 84 -16.27 0.81 4.15
C ALA A 84 -14.78 0.49 4.24
N MET A 85 -14.37 -0.76 3.90
CA MET A 85 -12.97 -1.13 3.84
C MET A 85 -12.22 -0.48 2.66
N ILE A 86 -12.89 -0.34 1.52
CA ILE A 86 -12.35 0.33 0.33
C ILE A 86 -12.20 1.83 0.59
N ASP A 87 -13.20 2.46 1.18
CA ASP A 87 -13.17 3.89 1.50
C ASP A 87 -11.99 4.22 2.46
N ASN A 88 -11.60 3.28 3.35
CA ASN A 88 -10.41 3.42 4.21
C ASN A 88 -9.06 3.40 3.46
N ILE A 89 -9.01 3.07 2.17
CA ILE A 89 -7.76 3.11 1.40
C ILE A 89 -7.23 4.54 1.35
N TYR A 90 -8.10 5.50 1.14
CA TYR A 90 -7.75 6.92 1.12
C TYR A 90 -7.09 7.36 2.44
N ASP A 91 -7.73 7.09 3.57
CA ASP A 91 -7.22 7.50 4.88
C ASP A 91 -5.85 6.86 5.19
N ARG A 92 -5.64 5.63 4.73
CA ARG A 92 -4.35 4.96 4.85
C ARG A 92 -3.28 5.61 3.99
N MET A 93 -3.62 5.98 2.75
CA MET A 93 -2.69 6.70 1.87
C MET A 93 -2.30 8.04 2.46
N VAL A 94 -3.23 8.80 3.01
CA VAL A 94 -2.95 10.06 3.72
C VAL A 94 -1.99 9.81 4.89
N THR A 95 -2.27 8.81 5.72
CA THR A 95 -1.41 8.44 6.86
C THR A 95 0.02 8.09 6.43
N ILE A 96 0.16 7.33 5.34
CA ILE A 96 1.48 6.95 4.78
C ILE A 96 2.20 8.19 4.26
N GLY A 97 1.52 9.03 3.48
CA GLY A 97 2.11 10.25 2.94
C GLY A 97 2.59 11.22 4.03
N GLU A 98 1.76 11.49 5.04
CA GLU A 98 2.13 12.34 6.17
C GLU A 98 3.31 11.79 6.98
N ARG A 99 3.37 10.45 7.16
CA ARG A 99 4.49 9.81 7.85
C ARG A 99 5.76 9.84 7.00
N ALA A 100 5.65 9.60 5.70
CA ALA A 100 6.77 9.65 4.76
C ALA A 100 7.40 11.05 4.70
N GLU A 101 6.57 12.09 4.66
CA GLU A 101 7.04 13.49 4.69
C GLU A 101 7.71 13.83 6.02
N ARG A 102 7.09 13.49 7.15
CA ARG A 102 7.63 13.75 8.48
C ARG A 102 8.97 13.06 8.76
N GLU A 103 9.13 11.82 8.27
CA GLU A 103 10.31 10.99 8.51
C GLU A 103 11.36 11.11 7.41
N ASP A 104 11.07 11.89 6.37
CA ASP A 104 11.93 12.04 5.18
C ASP A 104 12.26 10.70 4.51
N ARG A 105 11.25 9.85 4.32
CA ARG A 105 11.37 8.48 3.80
C ARG A 105 10.39 8.21 2.65
N PRO A 106 10.73 7.27 1.74
CA PRO A 106 9.85 6.86 0.66
C PRO A 106 8.52 6.25 1.17
N THR A 107 7.45 6.41 0.39
CA THR A 107 6.10 5.97 0.79
C THR A 107 5.94 4.46 0.85
N GLN A 108 6.58 3.72 -0.06
CA GLN A 108 6.58 2.26 -0.06
C GLN A 108 7.21 1.70 1.22
N ALA A 109 8.38 2.22 1.60
CA ALA A 109 9.07 1.82 2.82
C ALA A 109 8.24 2.07 4.09
N ILE A 110 7.53 3.20 4.15
CA ILE A 110 6.60 3.50 5.26
C ILE A 110 5.39 2.56 5.25
N ALA A 111 4.85 2.26 4.09
CA ALA A 111 3.70 1.37 3.97
C ALA A 111 4.03 -0.07 4.42
N ASP A 112 5.20 -0.56 4.04
CA ASP A 112 5.71 -1.88 4.45
C ASP A 112 5.92 -1.95 5.97
N GLU A 113 6.53 -0.92 6.57
CA GLU A 113 6.71 -0.83 8.02
C GLU A 113 5.37 -0.85 8.78
N ILE A 114 4.39 -0.07 8.34
CA ILE A 114 3.03 -0.07 8.93
C ILE A 114 2.39 -1.46 8.82
N ALA A 115 2.59 -2.15 7.70
CA ALA A 115 2.07 -3.50 7.52
C ALA A 115 2.72 -4.51 8.47
N GLU A 116 4.04 -4.45 8.64
CA GLU A 116 4.80 -5.30 9.56
C GLU A 116 4.41 -5.03 11.02
N GLU A 117 4.36 -3.78 11.45
CA GLU A 117 3.90 -3.37 12.79
C GLU A 117 2.52 -3.98 13.10
N ARG A 118 1.60 -3.95 12.14
CA ARG A 118 0.27 -4.52 12.28
C ARG A 118 0.28 -6.04 12.40
N ILE A 119 1.10 -6.72 11.59
CA ILE A 119 1.25 -8.19 11.65
C ILE A 119 1.81 -8.60 13.01
N GLU A 120 2.83 -7.91 13.51
CA GLU A 120 3.43 -8.19 14.80
C GLU A 120 2.45 -7.96 15.97
N ALA A 121 1.71 -6.86 15.95
CA ALA A 121 0.66 -6.58 16.93
C ALA A 121 -0.41 -7.68 16.96
N MET A 122 -0.80 -8.19 15.79
CA MET A 122 -1.75 -9.30 15.70
C MET A 122 -1.16 -10.61 16.22
N ARG A 123 0.11 -10.92 15.92
CA ARG A 123 0.82 -12.10 16.44
C ARG A 123 0.89 -12.07 17.97
N ALA A 124 1.30 -10.93 18.55
CA ALA A 124 1.37 -10.74 19.98
C ALA A 124 -0.01 -10.89 20.67
N SER A 125 -1.07 -10.36 20.06
CA SER A 125 -2.43 -10.50 20.56
C SER A 125 -2.90 -11.97 20.55
N ARG A 126 -2.60 -12.73 19.47
CA ARG A 126 -2.94 -14.16 19.39
C ARG A 126 -2.18 -14.99 20.43
N ALA A 127 -0.89 -14.75 20.63
CA ALA A 127 -0.09 -15.44 21.64
C ALA A 127 -0.71 -15.31 23.04
N LYS A 128 -1.09 -14.10 23.45
CA LYS A 128 -1.76 -13.85 24.75
C LYS A 128 -3.09 -14.60 24.89
N VAL A 129 -3.83 -14.80 23.81
CA VAL A 129 -5.10 -15.56 23.82
C VAL A 129 -4.84 -17.05 24.00
N TYR A 130 -3.80 -17.59 23.38
CA TYR A 130 -3.42 -19.00 23.53
C TYR A 130 -2.89 -19.28 24.94
N GLU A 131 -2.02 -18.44 25.51
CA GLU A 131 -1.53 -18.59 26.88
C GLU A 131 -2.66 -18.62 27.90
N ARG A 132 -3.69 -17.78 27.74
CA ARG A 132 -4.87 -17.76 28.62
C ARG A 132 -5.78 -18.99 28.49
N ARG A 133 -5.68 -19.75 27.39
CA ARG A 133 -6.50 -20.94 27.10
C ARG A 133 -5.78 -22.25 27.38
N SER A 134 -4.49 -22.23 27.65
CA SER A 134 -3.74 -23.42 28.04
C SER A 134 -4.12 -23.76 29.49
N PRO A 135 -4.76 -24.91 29.75
CA PRO A 135 -5.00 -25.34 31.14
C PRO A 135 -3.64 -25.58 31.80
N GLU A 136 -3.49 -25.12 33.03
CA GLU A 136 -2.42 -25.58 33.91
C GLU A 136 -2.68 -27.07 34.17
N TRP A 137 -1.86 -27.96 33.59
CA TRP A 137 -1.84 -29.38 33.90
C TRP A 137 -0.83 -29.64 35.02
#